data_ff662b6d0d061f5da8e9d5816195c687
#
_entry.id   ff662b6d0d061f5da8e9d5816195c687
#
_cell.length_a   1.000
_cell.length_b   1.000
_cell.length_c   1.000
_cell.angle_alpha   90.00
_cell.angle_beta   90.00
_cell.angle_gamma   90.00
#
_symmetry.space_group_name_H-M   'P 1'
#
loop_
_entity.id
_entity.type
_entity.pdbx_description
1 polymer ?
#
loop_
_entity_poly.entity_id
_entity_poly.type
_entity_poly.pdbx_seq_one_letter_code
_entity_poly.pdbx_strand_id
1 'polypeptide(L)'
;MPAQDAEPTAIQLRATDDLALLRRVAVRDEAALAELYDRYASLLLAVTRRILGAAAEAEEVLQDAFFQVWLQADRYNPSRSSVSTWLVLIARSRALDRLRSRRSLERATAAAAAEPAPPGDASSAGEARVLNAERSARVRSALDELPAEQRDVLELAFFGGLSQSEIAATTGAPLGTVKTRALLAMKKLRQALREDVRGLM
;
A
#
# COMPACT_ATOMS: atom_id res chain seq x y z
N MET A 1 24.78 7.83 -36.74
CA MET A 1 23.87 8.63 -35.92
C MET A 1 24.07 8.18 -34.48
N PRO A 2 24.57 9.01 -33.57
CA PRO A 2 24.70 8.63 -32.17
C PRO A 2 23.31 8.57 -31.52
N ALA A 3 23.07 7.50 -30.77
CA ALA A 3 21.89 7.38 -29.90
C ALA A 3 21.92 8.52 -28.88
N GLN A 4 20.87 9.30 -28.81
CA GLN A 4 20.65 10.28 -27.76
C GLN A 4 20.45 9.52 -26.47
N ASP A 5 21.45 9.57 -25.57
CA ASP A 5 21.32 9.18 -24.17
C ASP A 5 20.31 10.14 -23.54
N ALA A 6 19.05 9.70 -23.45
CA ALA A 6 18.03 10.45 -22.73
C ALA A 6 18.44 10.50 -21.25
N GLU A 7 18.59 11.69 -20.70
CA GLU A 7 18.86 11.86 -19.27
C GLU A 7 17.80 11.13 -18.44
N PRO A 8 18.22 10.34 -17.44
CA PRO A 8 17.27 9.59 -16.62
C PRO A 8 16.36 10.55 -15.85
N THR A 9 15.06 10.32 -15.94
CA THR A 9 14.07 11.12 -15.20
C THR A 9 14.28 11.00 -13.69
N ALA A 10 13.88 12.01 -12.92
CA ALA A 10 13.97 12.01 -11.44
C ALA A 10 13.35 10.74 -10.80
N ILE A 11 12.40 10.10 -11.48
CA ILE A 11 11.78 8.84 -11.08
C ILE A 11 12.76 7.66 -11.27
N GLN A 12 13.48 7.62 -12.37
CA GLN A 12 14.47 6.58 -12.66
C GLN A 12 15.69 6.70 -11.74
N LEU A 13 16.15 7.94 -11.47
CA LEU A 13 17.23 8.20 -10.51
C LEU A 13 16.88 7.72 -9.10
N ARG A 14 15.65 7.99 -8.62
CA ARG A 14 15.19 7.51 -7.31
C ARG A 14 15.02 6.00 -7.24
N ALA A 15 14.48 5.38 -8.29
CA ALA A 15 14.32 3.92 -8.31
C ALA A 15 15.68 3.20 -8.28
N THR A 16 16.70 3.78 -8.93
CA THR A 16 18.08 3.28 -8.89
C THR A 16 18.68 3.45 -7.51
N ASP A 17 18.42 4.58 -6.87
CA ASP A 17 18.89 4.92 -5.53
C ASP A 17 18.25 4.01 -4.45
N ASP A 18 16.93 3.81 -4.50
CA ASP A 18 16.23 2.87 -3.61
C ASP A 18 16.73 1.44 -3.75
N LEU A 19 17.03 1.01 -4.98
CA LEU A 19 17.61 -0.31 -5.21
C LEU A 19 19.03 -0.43 -4.63
N ALA A 20 19.83 0.63 -4.76
CA ALA A 20 21.16 0.68 -4.17
C ALA A 20 21.10 0.61 -2.65
N LEU A 21 20.19 1.35 -2.02
CA LEU A 21 19.95 1.29 -0.58
C LEU A 21 19.53 -0.11 -0.13
N LEU A 22 18.55 -0.71 -0.83
CA LEU A 22 18.07 -2.03 -0.45
C LEU A 22 19.14 -3.12 -0.57
N ARG A 23 20.04 -3.01 -1.56
CA ARG A 23 21.22 -3.90 -1.67
C ARG A 23 22.18 -3.75 -0.49
N ARG A 24 22.37 -2.53 0.03
CA ARG A 24 23.16 -2.29 1.23
C ARG A 24 22.48 -2.89 2.47
N VAL A 25 21.15 -2.75 2.59
CA VAL A 25 20.38 -3.41 3.66
C VAL A 25 20.54 -4.94 3.61
N ALA A 26 20.57 -5.52 2.42
CA ALA A 26 20.78 -6.98 2.25
C ALA A 26 22.11 -7.47 2.81
N VAL A 27 23.14 -6.61 2.84
CA VAL A 27 24.44 -6.90 3.48
C VAL A 27 24.55 -6.32 4.89
N ARG A 28 23.42 -6.02 5.54
CA ARG A 28 23.32 -5.59 6.94
C ARG A 28 23.88 -4.19 7.23
N ASP A 29 23.79 -3.28 6.28
CA ASP A 29 24.13 -1.87 6.48
C ASP A 29 22.97 -1.13 7.19
N GLU A 30 23.13 -0.84 8.47
CA GLU A 30 22.14 -0.15 9.32
C GLU A 30 21.85 1.27 8.84
N ALA A 31 22.86 1.98 8.33
CA ALA A 31 22.69 3.34 7.82
C ALA A 31 21.79 3.37 6.59
N ALA A 32 21.90 2.36 5.71
CA ALA A 32 21.00 2.21 4.57
C ALA A 32 19.56 1.90 4.99
N LEU A 33 19.36 1.12 6.06
CA LEU A 33 18.03 0.87 6.62
C LEU A 33 17.44 2.14 7.21
N ALA A 34 18.22 2.93 7.95
CA ALA A 34 17.79 4.21 8.51
C ALA A 34 17.35 5.18 7.39
N GLU A 35 18.12 5.25 6.30
CA GLU A 35 17.77 6.09 5.14
C GLU A 35 16.47 5.61 4.45
N LEU A 36 16.26 4.29 4.29
CA LEU A 36 14.98 3.76 3.80
C LEU A 36 13.83 4.07 4.77
N TYR A 37 14.08 3.99 6.08
CA TYR A 37 13.09 4.35 7.09
C TYR A 37 12.67 5.82 6.96
N ASP A 38 13.61 6.75 6.94
CA ASP A 38 13.34 8.19 6.80
C ASP A 38 12.56 8.50 5.50
N ARG A 39 12.83 7.74 4.45
CA ARG A 39 12.21 7.92 3.13
C ARG A 39 10.79 7.38 3.04
N TYR A 40 10.51 6.27 3.73
CA TYR A 40 9.28 5.51 3.54
C TYR A 40 8.38 5.39 4.77
N ALA A 41 8.85 5.71 5.98
CA ALA A 41 8.08 5.51 7.21
C ALA A 41 6.73 6.23 7.19
N SER A 42 6.68 7.48 6.72
CA SER A 42 5.44 8.24 6.63
C SER A 42 4.40 7.60 5.68
N LEU A 43 4.86 7.08 4.52
CA LEU A 43 3.99 6.39 3.57
C LEU A 43 3.46 5.09 4.15
N LEU A 44 4.35 4.28 4.74
CA LEU A 44 3.96 2.98 5.32
C LEU A 44 3.05 3.17 6.53
N LEU A 45 3.31 4.17 7.37
CA LEU A 45 2.46 4.52 8.50
C LEU A 45 1.06 4.95 8.05
N ALA A 46 0.95 5.73 6.97
CA ALA A 46 -0.36 6.10 6.42
C ALA A 46 -1.15 4.88 5.95
N VAL A 47 -0.49 3.91 5.30
CA VAL A 47 -1.12 2.65 4.87
C VAL A 47 -1.55 1.81 6.07
N THR A 48 -0.69 1.63 7.07
CA THR A 48 -1.01 0.82 8.25
C THR A 48 -2.11 1.44 9.10
N ARG A 49 -2.10 2.78 9.28
CA ARG A 49 -3.18 3.52 9.97
C ARG A 49 -4.52 3.38 9.26
N ARG A 50 -4.55 3.46 7.93
CA ARG A 50 -5.80 3.28 7.17
C ARG A 50 -6.39 1.87 7.31
N ILE A 51 -5.55 0.85 7.50
CA ILE A 51 -5.99 -0.55 7.69
C ILE A 51 -6.44 -0.81 9.13
N LEU A 52 -5.68 -0.32 10.10
CA LEU A 52 -5.87 -0.68 11.52
C LEU A 52 -6.78 0.30 12.27
N GLY A 53 -6.81 1.57 11.85
CA GLY A 53 -7.55 2.64 12.53
C GLY A 53 -6.89 3.14 13.83
N ALA A 54 -6.10 2.30 14.52
CA ALA A 54 -5.44 2.63 15.78
C ALA A 54 -3.98 3.08 15.53
N ALA A 55 -3.59 4.26 16.02
CA ALA A 55 -2.26 4.83 15.77
C ALA A 55 -1.14 3.96 16.39
N ALA A 56 -1.31 3.51 17.64
CA ALA A 56 -0.32 2.70 18.33
C ALA A 56 -0.06 1.36 17.62
N GLU A 57 -1.13 0.65 17.22
CA GLU A 57 -0.99 -0.60 16.45
C GLU A 57 -0.32 -0.38 15.09
N ALA A 58 -0.60 0.76 14.44
CA ALA A 58 0.01 1.10 13.17
C ALA A 58 1.51 1.36 13.27
N GLU A 59 1.97 1.96 14.38
CA GLU A 59 3.38 2.20 14.69
C GLU A 59 4.12 0.89 15.01
N GLU A 60 3.51 -0.01 15.79
CA GLU A 60 4.06 -1.35 16.00
C GLU A 60 4.24 -2.11 14.68
N VAL A 61 3.19 -2.11 13.85
CA VAL A 61 3.24 -2.78 12.53
C VAL A 61 4.25 -2.13 11.60
N LEU A 62 4.47 -0.82 11.68
CA LEU A 62 5.53 -0.14 10.93
C LEU A 62 6.92 -0.67 11.32
N GLN A 63 7.19 -0.81 12.62
CA GLN A 63 8.44 -1.38 13.13
C GLN A 63 8.62 -2.83 12.66
N ASP A 64 7.58 -3.66 12.78
CA ASP A 64 7.59 -5.04 12.30
C ASP A 64 7.86 -5.13 10.79
N ALA A 65 7.30 -4.21 10.00
CA ALA A 65 7.52 -4.15 8.57
C ALA A 65 8.99 -3.84 8.23
N PHE A 66 9.60 -2.86 8.88
CA PHE A 66 11.03 -2.55 8.68
C PHE A 66 11.96 -3.66 9.21
N PHE A 67 11.58 -4.31 10.30
CA PHE A 67 12.30 -5.50 10.77
C PHE A 67 12.24 -6.63 9.73
N GLN A 68 11.07 -6.86 9.12
CA GLN A 68 10.96 -7.82 8.03
C GLN A 68 11.78 -7.41 6.79
N VAL A 69 11.80 -6.12 6.44
CA VAL A 69 12.68 -5.59 5.38
C VAL A 69 14.14 -5.93 5.67
N TRP A 70 14.59 -5.68 6.89
CA TRP A 70 15.96 -6.03 7.34
C TRP A 70 16.26 -7.51 7.16
N LEU A 71 15.33 -8.39 7.52
CA LEU A 71 15.53 -9.84 7.42
C LEU A 71 15.47 -10.37 5.99
N GLN A 72 14.74 -9.72 5.08
CA GLN A 72 14.37 -10.26 3.77
C GLN A 72 14.83 -9.41 2.58
N ALA A 73 15.68 -8.42 2.79
CA ALA A 73 16.18 -7.56 1.72
C ALA A 73 16.89 -8.34 0.59
N ASP A 74 17.54 -9.44 0.94
CA ASP A 74 18.19 -10.37 0.01
C ASP A 74 17.21 -11.11 -0.92
N ARG A 75 15.94 -11.24 -0.52
CA ARG A 75 14.88 -11.90 -1.31
C ARG A 75 14.15 -10.97 -2.27
N TYR A 76 14.47 -9.68 -2.24
CA TYR A 76 13.86 -8.71 -3.15
C TYR A 76 14.23 -8.99 -4.60
N ASN A 77 13.23 -8.92 -5.48
CA ASN A 77 13.42 -9.10 -6.92
C ASN A 77 12.94 -7.87 -7.69
N PRO A 78 13.87 -7.09 -8.29
CA PRO A 78 13.52 -5.85 -9.00
C PRO A 78 12.67 -6.06 -10.26
N SER A 79 12.66 -7.30 -10.82
CA SER A 79 11.82 -7.60 -11.98
C SER A 79 10.32 -7.72 -11.63
N ARG A 80 9.97 -7.89 -10.34
CA ARG A 80 8.59 -8.08 -9.88
C ARG A 80 7.92 -6.77 -9.46
N SER A 81 8.65 -5.87 -8.83
CA SER A 81 8.10 -4.61 -8.33
C SER A 81 9.20 -3.60 -8.03
N SER A 82 8.84 -2.31 -7.92
CA SER A 82 9.73 -1.30 -7.34
C SER A 82 9.94 -1.55 -5.83
N VAL A 83 11.02 -0.99 -5.26
CA VAL A 83 11.31 -1.06 -3.82
C VAL A 83 10.13 -0.49 -3.01
N SER A 84 9.59 0.67 -3.41
CA SER A 84 8.44 1.28 -2.74
C SER A 84 7.22 0.37 -2.72
N THR A 85 6.90 -0.30 -3.83
CA THR A 85 5.78 -1.25 -3.91
C THR A 85 6.02 -2.45 -2.99
N TRP A 86 7.23 -2.98 -2.97
CA TRP A 86 7.60 -4.10 -2.12
C TRP A 86 7.46 -3.77 -0.63
N LEU A 87 7.93 -2.59 -0.20
CA LEU A 87 7.79 -2.09 1.16
C LEU A 87 6.30 -1.93 1.56
N VAL A 88 5.50 -1.32 0.68
CA VAL A 88 4.05 -1.15 0.92
C VAL A 88 3.35 -2.51 1.05
N LEU A 89 3.72 -3.51 0.25
CA LEU A 89 3.12 -4.84 0.33
C LEU A 89 3.49 -5.55 1.64
N ILE A 90 4.72 -5.38 2.14
CA ILE A 90 5.13 -5.91 3.46
C ILE A 90 4.29 -5.26 4.56
N ALA A 91 4.26 -3.93 4.63
CA ALA A 91 3.51 -3.20 5.66
C ALA A 91 2.02 -3.54 5.62
N ARG A 92 1.42 -3.58 4.42
CA ARG A 92 0.03 -3.99 4.21
C ARG A 92 -0.23 -5.41 4.70
N SER A 93 0.62 -6.37 4.35
CA SER A 93 0.46 -7.77 4.80
C SER A 93 0.44 -7.85 6.32
N ARG A 94 1.40 -7.21 7.00
CA ARG A 94 1.49 -7.17 8.45
C ARG A 94 0.24 -6.52 9.08
N ALA A 95 -0.21 -5.39 8.52
CA ALA A 95 -1.41 -4.72 9.01
C ALA A 95 -2.67 -5.59 8.86
N LEU A 96 -2.83 -6.28 7.72
CA LEU A 96 -3.95 -7.19 7.52
C LEU A 96 -3.90 -8.42 8.43
N ASP A 97 -2.72 -8.96 8.70
CA ASP A 97 -2.55 -10.07 9.64
C ASP A 97 -2.92 -9.64 11.06
N ARG A 98 -2.48 -8.44 11.49
CA ARG A 98 -2.88 -7.85 12.77
C ARG A 98 -4.40 -7.63 12.85
N LEU A 99 -5.01 -7.08 11.79
CA LEU A 99 -6.46 -6.86 11.71
C LEU A 99 -7.25 -8.18 11.81
N ARG A 100 -6.78 -9.24 11.12
CA ARG A 100 -7.41 -10.57 11.19
C ARG A 100 -7.31 -11.17 12.59
N SER A 101 -6.15 -11.08 13.22
CA SER A 101 -5.92 -11.55 14.61
C SER A 101 -6.85 -10.83 15.58
N ARG A 102 -6.98 -9.51 15.49
CA ARG A 102 -7.90 -8.71 16.31
C ARG A 102 -9.34 -9.16 16.11
N ARG A 103 -9.80 -9.25 14.87
CA ARG A 103 -11.18 -9.71 14.55
C ARG A 103 -11.44 -11.14 15.04
N SER A 104 -10.44 -12.01 15.02
CA SER A 104 -10.55 -13.37 15.52
C SER A 104 -10.71 -13.37 17.05
N LEU A 105 -9.94 -12.55 17.75
CA LEU A 105 -10.04 -12.39 19.21
C LEU A 105 -11.38 -11.77 19.61
N GLU A 106 -11.82 -10.71 18.92
CA GLU A 106 -13.13 -10.07 19.14
C GLU A 106 -14.28 -11.06 18.95
N ARG A 107 -14.24 -11.92 17.93
CA ARG A 107 -15.24 -12.97 17.73
C ARG A 107 -15.22 -14.02 18.84
N ALA A 108 -14.03 -14.41 19.30
CA ALA A 108 -13.88 -15.35 20.42
C ALA A 108 -14.40 -14.76 21.74
N THR A 109 -14.16 -13.47 21.97
CA THR A 109 -14.67 -12.74 23.15
C THR A 109 -16.14 -12.37 23.02
N ALA A 110 -16.63 -12.01 21.83
CA ALA A 110 -18.05 -11.73 21.57
C ALA A 110 -18.93 -12.98 21.65
N ALA A 111 -18.37 -14.15 21.38
CA ALA A 111 -19.05 -15.42 21.70
C ALA A 111 -19.28 -15.60 23.22
N ALA A 112 -18.57 -14.83 24.05
CA ALA A 112 -18.70 -14.76 25.50
C ALA A 112 -19.45 -13.51 26.01
N ALA A 113 -19.61 -12.43 25.21
CA ALA A 113 -20.32 -11.20 25.60
C ALA A 113 -20.74 -10.42 24.34
N ALA A 114 -22.04 -10.15 24.19
CA ALA A 114 -22.57 -9.41 23.04
C ALA A 114 -22.43 -7.90 23.22
N GLU A 115 -21.58 -7.26 22.39
CA GLU A 115 -21.77 -5.87 21.92
C GLU A 115 -20.76 -5.53 20.78
N PRO A 116 -21.18 -4.93 19.66
CA PRO A 116 -20.27 -4.58 18.57
C PRO A 116 -19.71 -3.17 18.74
N ALA A 117 -18.40 -3.02 18.58
CA ALA A 117 -17.71 -1.73 18.58
C ALA A 117 -17.81 -1.05 17.18
N PRO A 118 -17.96 0.30 17.13
CA PRO A 118 -18.10 1.04 15.89
C PRO A 118 -16.77 1.18 15.11
N PRO A 119 -16.83 1.39 13.78
CA PRO A 119 -15.65 1.64 12.97
C PRO A 119 -15.06 3.02 13.24
N GLY A 120 -13.75 3.08 13.46
CA GLY A 120 -13.02 4.32 13.74
C GLY A 120 -12.82 5.17 12.48
N ASP A 121 -13.07 6.47 12.61
CA ASP A 121 -12.84 7.49 11.60
C ASP A 121 -11.34 7.63 11.28
N ALA A 122 -11.02 7.47 10.00
CA ALA A 122 -9.69 7.74 9.49
C ALA A 122 -9.57 9.20 9.07
N SER A 123 -9.15 10.07 9.99
CA SER A 123 -8.81 11.45 9.68
C SER A 123 -7.33 11.72 9.89
N SER A 124 -6.79 12.43 8.91
CA SER A 124 -5.52 13.16 8.81
C SER A 124 -4.23 12.40 8.64
N ALA A 125 -3.74 12.50 7.40
CA ALA A 125 -2.34 12.29 7.06
C ALA A 125 -1.58 13.61 7.26
N GLY A 126 -0.64 13.63 8.18
CA GLY A 126 0.37 14.66 8.29
C GLY A 126 1.40 14.58 7.17
N GLU A 127 1.91 15.72 6.81
CA GLU A 127 2.79 16.08 5.71
C GLU A 127 3.92 15.10 5.41
N ALA A 128 3.85 14.45 4.25
CA ALA A 128 4.96 13.74 3.65
C ALA A 128 5.37 14.46 2.35
N ARG A 129 6.58 14.99 2.37
CA ARG A 129 7.39 15.68 1.34
C ARG A 129 6.86 15.66 -0.12
N VAL A 130 6.90 16.83 -0.73
CA VAL A 130 6.29 17.31 -1.99
C VAL A 130 6.23 16.32 -3.17
N LEU A 131 7.19 15.45 -3.38
CA LEU A 131 7.19 14.49 -4.50
C LEU A 131 6.37 13.22 -4.25
N ASN A 132 6.17 12.83 -2.99
CA ASN A 132 5.19 11.80 -2.64
C ASN A 132 3.76 12.36 -2.65
N ALA A 133 3.60 13.66 -2.43
CA ALA A 133 2.31 14.35 -2.49
C ALA A 133 1.74 14.36 -3.92
N GLU A 134 2.54 14.62 -4.95
CA GLU A 134 2.10 14.59 -6.34
C GLU A 134 1.67 13.18 -6.79
N ARG A 135 2.47 12.15 -6.47
CA ARG A 135 2.07 10.76 -6.76
C ARG A 135 0.82 10.34 -5.99
N SER A 136 0.74 10.72 -4.73
CA SER A 136 -0.43 10.43 -3.90
C SER A 136 -1.66 11.21 -4.38
N ALA A 137 -1.48 12.43 -4.88
CA ALA A 137 -2.55 13.22 -5.48
C ALA A 137 -3.04 12.58 -6.78
N ARG A 138 -2.13 12.13 -7.66
CA ARG A 138 -2.47 11.43 -8.92
C ARG A 138 -3.22 10.12 -8.67
N VAL A 139 -2.74 9.30 -7.74
CA VAL A 139 -3.44 8.07 -7.39
C VAL A 139 -4.80 8.37 -6.77
N ARG A 140 -4.91 9.40 -5.94
CA ARG A 140 -6.20 9.87 -5.39
C ARG A 140 -7.13 10.33 -6.51
N SER A 141 -6.67 11.21 -7.39
CA SER A 141 -7.46 11.68 -8.55
C SER A 141 -7.95 10.51 -9.39
N ALA A 142 -7.08 9.57 -9.74
CA ALA A 142 -7.46 8.37 -10.49
C ALA A 142 -8.46 7.47 -9.76
N LEU A 143 -8.39 7.42 -8.43
CA LEU A 143 -9.39 6.70 -7.60
C LEU A 143 -10.72 7.47 -7.54
N ASP A 144 -10.68 8.80 -7.46
CA ASP A 144 -11.88 9.65 -7.41
C ASP A 144 -12.65 9.63 -8.74
N GLU A 145 -11.98 9.39 -9.86
CA GLU A 145 -12.58 9.21 -11.18
C GLU A 145 -13.27 7.84 -11.36
N LEU A 146 -13.02 6.89 -10.44
CA LEU A 146 -13.72 5.61 -10.50
C LEU A 146 -15.19 5.76 -10.03
N PRO A 147 -16.14 5.06 -10.68
CA PRO A 147 -17.47 4.87 -10.12
C PRO A 147 -17.39 4.34 -8.68
N ALA A 148 -18.27 4.84 -7.81
CA ALA A 148 -18.25 4.51 -6.37
C ALA A 148 -18.15 3.00 -6.12
N GLU A 149 -18.98 2.20 -6.79
CA GLU A 149 -18.99 0.74 -6.60
C GLU A 149 -17.67 0.05 -7.04
N GLN A 150 -16.93 0.63 -7.98
CA GLN A 150 -15.62 0.11 -8.41
C GLN A 150 -14.54 0.49 -7.40
N ARG A 151 -14.58 1.71 -6.88
CA ARG A 151 -13.69 2.19 -5.83
C ARG A 151 -13.89 1.40 -4.54
N ASP A 152 -15.13 1.20 -4.10
CA ASP A 152 -15.48 0.45 -2.89
C ASP A 152 -14.94 -0.98 -2.93
N VAL A 153 -15.07 -1.67 -4.06
CA VAL A 153 -14.50 -3.02 -4.23
C VAL A 153 -12.98 -3.01 -4.08
N LEU A 154 -12.28 -2.01 -4.63
CA LEU A 154 -10.83 -1.89 -4.46
C LEU A 154 -10.44 -1.56 -3.02
N GLU A 155 -11.16 -0.67 -2.36
CA GLU A 155 -10.91 -0.29 -0.97
C GLU A 155 -11.13 -1.47 -0.02
N LEU A 156 -12.22 -2.19 -0.15
CA LEU A 156 -12.50 -3.38 0.63
C LEU A 156 -11.45 -4.48 0.41
N ALA A 157 -10.99 -4.66 -0.84
CA ALA A 157 -9.93 -5.61 -1.14
C ALA A 157 -8.58 -5.16 -0.59
N PHE A 158 -8.19 -3.88 -0.79
CA PHE A 158 -6.85 -3.40 -0.45
C PHE A 158 -6.71 -3.08 1.03
N PHE A 159 -7.61 -2.31 1.61
CA PHE A 159 -7.53 -1.90 3.02
C PHE A 159 -8.30 -2.83 3.96
N GLY A 160 -9.45 -3.37 3.52
CA GLY A 160 -10.23 -4.33 4.30
C GLY A 160 -9.63 -5.73 4.31
N GLY A 161 -8.77 -6.05 3.34
CA GLY A 161 -8.18 -7.38 3.17
C GLY A 161 -9.21 -8.46 2.82
N LEU A 162 -10.39 -8.05 2.32
CA LEU A 162 -11.46 -8.98 1.99
C LEU A 162 -11.20 -9.67 0.65
N SER A 163 -11.49 -10.95 0.58
CA SER A 163 -11.58 -11.69 -0.67
C SER A 163 -12.80 -11.25 -1.48
N GLN A 164 -12.84 -11.55 -2.77
CA GLN A 164 -13.98 -11.21 -3.62
C GLN A 164 -15.29 -11.86 -3.13
N SER A 165 -15.21 -13.03 -2.54
CA SER A 165 -16.37 -13.72 -1.95
C SER A 165 -16.86 -13.00 -0.68
N GLU A 166 -15.94 -12.55 0.18
CA GLU A 166 -16.29 -11.77 1.37
C GLU A 166 -16.86 -10.40 0.99
N ILE A 167 -16.30 -9.74 -0.03
CA ILE A 167 -16.85 -8.49 -0.57
C ILE A 167 -18.30 -8.72 -1.08
N ALA A 168 -18.52 -9.79 -1.83
CA ALA A 168 -19.86 -10.14 -2.30
C ALA A 168 -20.85 -10.34 -1.14
N ALA A 169 -20.43 -11.06 -0.10
CA ALA A 169 -21.25 -11.27 1.10
C ALA A 169 -21.51 -9.97 1.86
N THR A 170 -20.51 -9.10 1.98
CA THR A 170 -20.61 -7.81 2.72
C THR A 170 -21.46 -6.78 1.98
N THR A 171 -21.34 -6.71 0.64
CA THR A 171 -22.04 -5.71 -0.18
C THR A 171 -23.39 -6.16 -0.72
N GLY A 172 -23.73 -7.45 -0.58
CA GLY A 172 -24.91 -8.05 -1.19
C GLY A 172 -24.83 -8.19 -2.72
N ALA A 173 -23.73 -7.80 -3.34
CA ALA A 173 -23.55 -7.87 -4.78
C ALA A 173 -23.16 -9.30 -5.22
N PRO A 174 -23.65 -9.80 -6.38
CA PRO A 174 -23.24 -11.09 -6.91
C PRO A 174 -21.72 -11.17 -7.10
N LEU A 175 -21.11 -12.32 -6.82
CA LEU A 175 -19.66 -12.52 -6.94
C LEU A 175 -19.12 -12.18 -8.35
N GLY A 176 -19.90 -12.50 -9.40
CA GLY A 176 -19.57 -12.13 -10.78
C GLY A 176 -19.48 -10.62 -10.99
N THR A 177 -20.38 -9.86 -10.35
CA THR A 177 -20.39 -8.39 -10.36
C THR A 177 -19.16 -7.83 -9.64
N VAL A 178 -18.81 -8.37 -8.46
CA VAL A 178 -17.61 -7.97 -7.72
C VAL A 178 -16.35 -8.20 -8.54
N LYS A 179 -16.22 -9.37 -9.19
CA LYS A 179 -15.10 -9.68 -10.08
C LYS A 179 -14.98 -8.69 -11.24
N THR A 180 -16.10 -8.39 -11.88
CA THR A 180 -16.14 -7.44 -13.01
C THR A 180 -15.80 -6.02 -12.55
N ARG A 181 -16.36 -5.55 -11.43
CA ARG A 181 -16.05 -4.25 -10.85
C ARG A 181 -14.56 -4.12 -10.52
N ALA A 182 -13.96 -5.10 -9.87
CA ALA A 182 -12.53 -5.12 -9.57
C ALA A 182 -11.67 -5.07 -10.84
N LEU A 183 -12.00 -5.87 -11.86
CA LEU A 183 -11.28 -5.88 -13.12
C LEU A 183 -11.33 -4.53 -13.85
N LEU A 184 -12.53 -3.95 -13.95
CA LEU A 184 -12.73 -2.65 -14.60
C LEU A 184 -12.04 -1.52 -13.85
N ALA A 185 -12.11 -1.51 -12.52
CA ALA A 185 -11.40 -0.55 -11.68
C ALA A 185 -9.89 -0.62 -11.89
N MET A 186 -9.29 -1.81 -11.86
CA MET A 186 -7.87 -2.00 -12.11
C MET A 186 -7.45 -1.61 -13.53
N LYS A 187 -8.31 -1.84 -14.53
CA LYS A 187 -8.06 -1.43 -15.90
C LYS A 187 -8.03 0.10 -16.03
N LYS A 188 -9.02 0.79 -15.44
CA LYS A 188 -9.10 2.26 -15.46
C LYS A 188 -7.93 2.89 -14.72
N LEU A 189 -7.60 2.43 -13.51
CA LEU A 189 -6.44 2.93 -12.77
C LEU A 189 -5.14 2.76 -13.55
N ARG A 190 -4.95 1.60 -14.18
CA ARG A 190 -3.76 1.37 -15.01
C ARG A 190 -3.70 2.30 -16.20
N GLN A 191 -4.83 2.63 -16.81
CA GLN A 191 -4.92 3.56 -17.94
C GLN A 191 -4.61 4.98 -17.49
N ALA A 192 -5.29 5.49 -16.46
CA ALA A 192 -5.08 6.84 -15.91
C ALA A 192 -3.61 7.06 -15.51
N LEU A 193 -3.01 6.10 -14.79
CA LEU A 193 -1.61 6.20 -14.37
C LEU A 193 -0.57 6.03 -15.50
N ARG A 194 -0.96 5.47 -16.66
CA ARG A 194 -0.09 5.38 -17.84
C ARG A 194 -0.16 6.61 -18.74
N GLU A 195 -1.32 7.22 -18.86
CA GLU A 195 -1.52 8.45 -19.66
C GLU A 195 -0.75 9.62 -19.05
N ASP A 196 -0.72 9.72 -17.72
CA ASP A 196 0.08 10.72 -17.00
C ASP A 196 1.60 10.60 -17.28
N VAL A 197 2.12 9.40 -17.45
CA VAL A 197 3.54 9.19 -17.78
C VAL A 197 3.86 9.64 -19.23
N ARG A 198 2.89 9.56 -20.14
CA ARG A 198 3.06 10.00 -21.53
C ARG A 198 2.89 11.51 -21.71
N GLY A 199 2.11 12.16 -20.86
CA GLY A 199 1.91 13.62 -20.89
C GLY A 199 3.09 14.43 -20.33
N LEU A 200 4.11 13.76 -19.75
CA LEU A 200 5.32 14.37 -19.19
C LEU A 200 6.56 14.17 -20.08
N MET A 201 6.42 13.61 -21.26
CA MET A 201 7.44 13.54 -22.32
C MET A 201 7.17 14.58 -23.40
#